data_ea358a67aa65e4ccad8093a2087252c6
#
_entry.id   ea358a67aa65e4ccad8093a2087252c6
#
_cell.length_a   1.000
_cell.length_b   1.000
_cell.length_c   1.000
_cell.angle_alpha   90.00
_cell.angle_beta   90.00
_cell.angle_gamma   90.00
#
_symmetry.space_group_name_H-M   'P 1'
#
loop_
_entity.id
_entity.type
_entity.pdbx_description
1 polymer ?
#
loop_
_entity_poly.entity_id
_entity_poly.type
_entity_poly.pdbx_seq_one_letter_code
_entity_poly.pdbx_strand_id
1 'polypeptide(L)'
;MTSVTLEAAPDAWAEQDAWADRKQFINPAGLEIAYVEISGAEPALVLVHGFTDTSRSFSLLAPHLAGRRLIMLDLRGHGASSPGKGFGIADFADDIAALIRHLQLDQPVVVGHSLGAMVAIALAARYKELIGGLVVMAGTLKPDFASDHPLVAGVQALRDPISPTDPFYDWWHACRPGVPQAFLAGLANDASAMPAARWRAILEEICRADLTSAAQGVRTPTLIIAGGCDPLFGEAHQQALWRCLAGARLLRAEACGHNPHWENPAFVARAIIEAFEA
;
A
#
# COMPACT_ATOMS: atom_id res chain seq x y z
N MET A 1 4.00 -9.86 -35.24
CA MET A 1 2.95 -9.49 -34.31
C MET A 1 2.42 -10.77 -33.70
N THR A 2 3.03 -11.25 -32.65
CA THR A 2 2.61 -12.44 -31.91
C THR A 2 1.70 -11.97 -30.78
N SER A 3 0.41 -12.25 -30.93
CA SER A 3 -0.60 -12.06 -29.89
C SER A 3 -0.25 -12.99 -28.73
N VAL A 4 0.27 -12.45 -27.63
CA VAL A 4 0.36 -13.16 -26.36
C VAL A 4 -1.03 -13.09 -25.76
N THR A 5 -1.81 -14.16 -25.92
CA THR A 5 -3.00 -14.41 -25.12
C THR A 5 -2.52 -14.62 -23.67
N LEU A 6 -2.76 -13.64 -22.81
CA LEU A 6 -2.67 -13.81 -21.37
C LEU A 6 -3.73 -14.85 -20.99
N GLU A 7 -3.30 -16.08 -20.68
CA GLU A 7 -4.15 -17.05 -20.02
C GLU A 7 -4.68 -16.43 -18.73
N ALA A 8 -5.99 -16.54 -18.53
CA ALA A 8 -6.64 -16.10 -17.31
C ALA A 8 -5.94 -16.80 -16.13
N ALA A 9 -5.45 -16.02 -15.16
CA ALA A 9 -4.88 -16.55 -13.94
C ALA A 9 -5.89 -17.50 -13.27
N PRO A 10 -5.44 -18.65 -12.74
CA PRO A 10 -6.32 -19.59 -12.05
C PRO A 10 -7.04 -18.87 -10.91
N ASP A 11 -8.28 -19.30 -10.62
CA ASP A 11 -9.26 -18.74 -9.68
C ASP A 11 -8.67 -18.00 -8.46
N ALA A 12 -8.18 -16.79 -8.69
CA ALA A 12 -7.68 -15.88 -7.64
C ALA A 12 -8.77 -15.55 -6.59
N TRP A 13 -10.00 -15.97 -6.85
CA TRP A 13 -11.19 -15.71 -6.04
C TRP A 13 -11.41 -16.72 -4.92
N ALA A 14 -11.12 -18.00 -5.16
CA ALA A 14 -11.15 -19.04 -4.13
C ALA A 14 -10.12 -18.78 -3.01
N GLU A 15 -9.11 -17.95 -3.29
CA GLU A 15 -8.07 -17.59 -2.33
C GLU A 15 -8.45 -16.43 -1.39
N GLN A 16 -9.51 -15.66 -1.68
CA GLN A 16 -9.87 -14.50 -0.84
C GLN A 16 -10.37 -14.93 0.55
N ASP A 17 -11.16 -15.99 0.64
CA ASP A 17 -11.68 -16.51 1.91
C ASP A 17 -10.55 -17.12 2.76
N ALA A 18 -9.55 -17.73 2.10
CA ALA A 18 -8.39 -18.34 2.76
C ALA A 18 -7.22 -17.35 2.98
N TRP A 19 -7.37 -16.06 2.68
CA TRP A 19 -6.26 -15.11 2.77
C TRP A 19 -5.69 -15.01 4.19
N ALA A 20 -6.53 -15.05 5.20
CA ALA A 20 -6.12 -15.00 6.59
C ALA A 20 -5.25 -16.20 7.00
N ASP A 21 -5.53 -17.40 6.45
CA ASP A 21 -4.81 -18.64 6.76
C ASP A 21 -3.40 -18.68 6.17
N ARG A 22 -3.09 -17.79 5.22
CA ARG A 22 -1.77 -17.67 4.58
C ARG A 22 -0.80 -16.82 5.39
N LYS A 23 -1.25 -16.13 6.44
CA LYS A 23 -0.42 -15.21 7.21
C LYS A 23 0.62 -15.95 8.04
N GLN A 24 1.84 -15.48 7.92
CA GLN A 24 2.97 -15.82 8.76
C GLN A 24 3.25 -14.67 9.72
N PHE A 25 3.97 -14.93 10.79
CA PHE A 25 4.24 -13.95 11.83
C PHE A 25 5.73 -13.89 12.14
N ILE A 26 6.21 -12.67 12.32
CA ILE A 26 7.54 -12.41 12.87
C ILE A 26 7.40 -11.47 14.07
N ASN A 27 8.38 -11.48 14.94
CA ASN A 27 8.42 -10.58 16.10
C ASN A 27 9.76 -9.82 16.16
N PRO A 28 10.01 -8.92 15.21
CA PRO A 28 11.17 -8.07 15.29
C PRO A 28 10.98 -7.01 16.38
N ALA A 29 11.97 -6.89 17.25
CA ALA A 29 11.97 -5.87 18.31
C ALA A 29 10.74 -5.85 19.26
N GLY A 30 10.05 -6.98 19.41
CA GLY A 30 8.92 -7.12 20.34
C GLY A 30 7.56 -6.69 19.78
N LEU A 31 7.46 -6.45 18.48
CA LEU A 31 6.20 -6.20 17.78
C LEU A 31 5.91 -7.34 16.81
N GLU A 32 4.78 -8.01 16.98
CA GLU A 32 4.34 -9.04 16.06
C GLU A 32 3.81 -8.42 14.77
N ILE A 33 4.43 -8.77 13.64
CA ILE A 33 4.06 -8.35 12.30
C ILE A 33 3.57 -9.57 11.52
N ALA A 34 2.36 -9.49 11.00
CA ALA A 34 1.78 -10.46 10.10
C ALA A 34 2.13 -10.13 8.64
N TYR A 35 2.41 -11.16 7.84
CA TYR A 35 2.67 -11.00 6.40
C TYR A 35 2.27 -12.26 5.65
N VAL A 36 2.02 -12.10 4.35
CA VAL A 36 1.85 -13.19 3.39
C VAL A 36 3.06 -13.20 2.49
N GLU A 37 3.68 -14.37 2.32
CA GLU A 37 4.80 -14.57 1.40
C GLU A 37 4.39 -15.44 0.21
N ILE A 38 4.81 -15.02 -0.99
CA ILE A 38 4.80 -15.83 -2.20
C ILE A 38 6.24 -15.98 -2.63
N SER A 39 6.70 -17.23 -2.72
CA SER A 39 8.07 -17.55 -3.14
C SER A 39 8.30 -17.19 -4.61
N GLY A 40 9.53 -16.79 -4.93
CA GLY A 40 9.91 -16.43 -6.30
C GLY A 40 11.32 -15.89 -6.40
N ALA A 41 11.63 -15.25 -7.54
CA ALA A 41 12.93 -14.67 -7.81
C ALA A 41 13.18 -13.38 -7.00
N GLU A 42 14.44 -13.14 -6.65
CA GLU A 42 14.94 -11.90 -6.08
C GLU A 42 15.21 -10.83 -7.19
N PRO A 43 15.28 -9.55 -6.86
CA PRO A 43 15.00 -8.99 -5.54
C PRO A 43 13.52 -9.11 -5.16
N ALA A 44 13.25 -9.34 -3.88
CA ALA A 44 11.89 -9.42 -3.37
C ALA A 44 11.13 -8.10 -3.54
N LEU A 45 9.81 -8.18 -3.73
CA LEU A 45 8.90 -7.03 -3.66
C LEU A 45 8.23 -7.00 -2.29
N VAL A 46 8.46 -5.94 -1.52
CA VAL A 46 7.80 -5.69 -0.23
C VAL A 46 6.65 -4.74 -0.46
N LEU A 47 5.41 -5.25 -0.35
CA LEU A 47 4.19 -4.50 -0.67
C LEU A 47 3.55 -3.97 0.61
N VAL A 48 3.38 -2.65 0.68
CA VAL A 48 2.95 -1.89 1.85
C VAL A 48 1.62 -1.22 1.55
N HIS A 49 0.57 -1.67 2.22
CA HIS A 49 -0.82 -1.25 1.96
C HIS A 49 -1.16 0.16 2.46
N GLY A 50 -2.33 0.65 2.06
CA GLY A 50 -2.89 1.94 2.43
C GLY A 50 -3.56 1.96 3.81
N PHE A 51 -4.08 3.13 4.16
CA PHE A 51 -4.88 3.34 5.36
C PHE A 51 -6.10 2.39 5.36
N THR A 52 -6.32 1.68 6.46
CA THR A 52 -7.40 0.70 6.69
C THR A 52 -7.32 -0.63 5.94
N ASP A 53 -6.38 -0.78 5.03
CA ASP A 53 -6.17 -2.02 4.29
C ASP A 53 -5.38 -3.06 5.11
N THR A 54 -5.10 -4.17 4.47
CA THR A 54 -4.21 -5.25 4.94
C THR A 54 -3.39 -5.77 3.76
N SER A 55 -2.58 -6.79 3.97
CA SER A 55 -1.90 -7.53 2.90
C SER A 55 -2.84 -7.99 1.77
N ARG A 56 -4.14 -8.20 2.07
CA ARG A 56 -5.19 -8.54 1.10
C ARG A 56 -5.31 -7.52 -0.04
N SER A 57 -5.03 -6.25 0.22
CA SER A 57 -5.08 -5.17 -0.78
C SER A 57 -4.28 -5.47 -2.05
N PHE A 58 -3.26 -6.33 -1.94
CA PHE A 58 -2.42 -6.73 -3.07
C PHE A 58 -2.81 -8.06 -3.71
N SER A 59 -3.87 -8.71 -3.24
CA SER A 59 -4.26 -10.04 -3.76
C SER A 59 -4.63 -10.04 -5.24
N LEU A 60 -5.14 -8.92 -5.77
CA LEU A 60 -5.42 -8.76 -7.20
C LEU A 60 -4.17 -8.49 -8.03
N LEU A 61 -3.16 -7.87 -7.43
CA LEU A 61 -1.89 -7.55 -8.08
C LEU A 61 -0.95 -8.76 -8.11
N ALA A 62 -0.91 -9.54 -7.03
CA ALA A 62 0.05 -10.63 -6.85
C ALA A 62 0.12 -11.64 -8.01
N PRO A 63 -0.99 -12.10 -8.61
CA PRO A 63 -0.94 -13.00 -9.77
C PRO A 63 -0.23 -12.42 -10.99
N HIS A 64 -0.27 -11.10 -11.18
CA HIS A 64 0.41 -10.39 -12.28
C HIS A 64 1.91 -10.19 -12.03
N LEU A 65 2.39 -10.46 -10.81
CA LEU A 65 3.79 -10.46 -10.41
C LEU A 65 4.33 -11.90 -10.24
N ALA A 66 3.67 -12.88 -10.88
CA ALA A 66 4.05 -14.28 -10.78
C ALA A 66 5.54 -14.50 -11.12
N GLY A 67 6.18 -15.37 -10.34
CA GLY A 67 7.62 -15.63 -10.47
C GLY A 67 8.51 -14.72 -9.62
N ARG A 68 8.01 -13.64 -9.04
CA ARG A 68 8.73 -12.77 -8.09
C ARG A 68 8.45 -13.20 -6.66
N ARG A 69 9.44 -13.02 -5.78
CA ARG A 69 9.22 -13.16 -4.34
C ARG A 69 8.45 -11.96 -3.82
N LEU A 70 7.27 -12.19 -3.25
CA LEU A 70 6.39 -11.14 -2.74
C LEU A 70 6.27 -11.26 -1.22
N ILE A 71 6.43 -10.14 -0.53
CA ILE A 71 6.20 -10.00 0.91
C ILE A 71 5.12 -8.94 1.10
N MET A 72 3.92 -9.35 1.43
CA MET A 72 2.76 -8.46 1.64
C MET A 72 2.46 -8.41 3.13
N LEU A 73 2.84 -7.33 3.81
CA LEU A 73 2.67 -7.24 5.25
C LEU A 73 1.36 -6.55 5.64
N ASP A 74 0.89 -6.84 6.85
CA ASP A 74 -0.07 -6.01 7.55
C ASP A 74 0.73 -4.98 8.38
N LEU A 75 0.51 -3.70 8.18
CA LEU A 75 1.13 -2.66 8.99
C LEU A 75 0.71 -2.77 10.46
N ARG A 76 1.55 -2.28 11.41
CA ARG A 76 1.15 -2.24 12.83
C ARG A 76 -0.27 -1.69 12.97
N GLY A 77 -1.06 -2.33 13.82
CA GLY A 77 -2.43 -1.92 14.08
C GLY A 77 -3.45 -2.25 12.98
N HIS A 78 -3.03 -2.86 11.89
CA HIS A 78 -3.90 -3.35 10.83
C HIS A 78 -3.91 -4.89 10.79
N GLY A 79 -5.00 -5.45 10.28
CA GLY A 79 -5.12 -6.88 10.06
C GLY A 79 -4.75 -7.72 11.28
N ALA A 80 -3.81 -8.64 11.11
CA ALA A 80 -3.33 -9.54 12.15
C ALA A 80 -2.06 -9.02 12.87
N SER A 81 -1.50 -7.87 12.48
CA SER A 81 -0.35 -7.28 13.17
C SER A 81 -0.73 -6.63 14.48
N SER A 82 0.15 -6.74 15.48
CA SER A 82 -0.02 -6.05 16.77
C SER A 82 -0.08 -4.53 16.60
N PRO A 83 -0.83 -3.80 17.45
CA PRO A 83 -0.98 -2.35 17.30
C PRO A 83 0.27 -1.55 17.67
N GLY A 84 1.18 -2.12 18.48
CA GLY A 84 2.37 -1.39 18.93
C GLY A 84 2.05 -0.16 19.80
N LYS A 85 3.03 0.75 19.87
CA LYS A 85 2.93 2.01 20.64
C LYS A 85 3.11 3.20 19.69
N GLY A 86 2.04 3.70 19.12
CA GLY A 86 2.09 4.83 18.19
C GLY A 86 1.93 4.43 16.72
N PHE A 87 1.53 5.40 15.92
CA PHE A 87 1.17 5.23 14.51
C PHE A 87 1.80 6.30 13.61
N GLY A 88 2.93 6.86 14.03
CA GLY A 88 3.67 7.83 13.22
C GLY A 88 4.24 7.16 11.95
N ILE A 89 4.38 7.94 10.88
CA ILE A 89 4.95 7.43 9.61
C ILE A 89 6.34 6.81 9.83
N ALA A 90 7.14 7.37 10.74
CA ALA A 90 8.44 6.83 11.11
C ALA A 90 8.35 5.48 11.82
N ASP A 91 7.33 5.27 12.66
CA ASP A 91 7.12 4.00 13.37
C ASP A 91 6.82 2.87 12.37
N PHE A 92 5.97 3.12 11.38
CA PHE A 92 5.70 2.18 10.30
C PHE A 92 6.97 1.87 9.47
N ALA A 93 7.77 2.89 9.16
CA ALA A 93 9.01 2.72 8.42
C ALA A 93 10.04 1.86 9.19
N ASP A 94 10.13 2.05 10.50
CA ASP A 94 11.02 1.27 11.37
C ASP A 94 10.59 -0.22 11.42
N ASP A 95 9.29 -0.51 11.40
CA ASP A 95 8.77 -1.87 11.33
C ASP A 95 9.14 -2.57 10.01
N ILE A 96 9.00 -1.87 8.90
CA ILE A 96 9.37 -2.42 7.58
C ILE A 96 10.88 -2.67 7.52
N ALA A 97 11.68 -1.76 8.06
CA ALA A 97 13.13 -1.95 8.14
C ALA A 97 13.48 -3.18 9.00
N ALA A 98 12.76 -3.40 10.09
CA ALA A 98 12.93 -4.58 10.94
C ALA A 98 12.51 -5.88 10.24
N LEU A 99 11.38 -5.86 9.48
CA LEU A 99 10.93 -6.98 8.65
C LEU A 99 11.98 -7.34 7.59
N ILE A 100 12.47 -6.36 6.82
CA ILE A 100 13.48 -6.57 5.76
C ILE A 100 14.73 -7.25 6.35
N ARG A 101 15.22 -6.76 7.50
CA ARG A 101 16.39 -7.35 8.17
C ARG A 101 16.11 -8.75 8.72
N HIS A 102 14.93 -8.97 9.31
CA HIS A 102 14.55 -10.27 9.86
C HIS A 102 14.45 -11.33 8.78
N LEU A 103 13.85 -11.01 7.65
CA LEU A 103 13.73 -11.89 6.49
C LEU A 103 15.01 -11.95 5.62
N GLN A 104 16.06 -11.22 6.01
CA GLN A 104 17.34 -11.14 5.31
C GLN A 104 17.18 -10.80 3.81
N LEU A 105 16.24 -9.88 3.47
CA LEU A 105 16.02 -9.48 2.10
C LEU A 105 17.17 -8.57 1.63
N ASP A 106 17.76 -8.92 0.48
CA ASP A 106 18.86 -8.14 -0.11
C ASP A 106 18.30 -7.09 -1.05
N GLN A 107 18.39 -5.82 -0.65
CA GLN A 107 17.96 -4.66 -1.41
C GLN A 107 16.59 -4.83 -2.11
N PRO A 108 15.51 -5.18 -1.38
CA PRO A 108 14.21 -5.40 -1.99
C PRO A 108 13.67 -4.11 -2.64
N VAL A 109 12.75 -4.27 -3.57
CA VAL A 109 11.93 -3.15 -4.07
C VAL A 109 10.72 -2.99 -3.13
N VAL A 110 10.56 -1.79 -2.55
CA VAL A 110 9.41 -1.49 -1.69
C VAL A 110 8.32 -0.80 -2.49
N VAL A 111 7.14 -1.41 -2.51
CA VAL A 111 5.96 -0.93 -3.24
C VAL A 111 4.94 -0.44 -2.23
N GLY A 112 4.81 0.87 -2.07
CA GLY A 112 3.87 1.48 -1.14
C GLY A 112 2.64 2.06 -1.84
N HIS A 113 1.46 1.84 -1.28
CA HIS A 113 0.21 2.44 -1.71
C HIS A 113 -0.30 3.43 -0.66
N SER A 114 -0.69 4.63 -1.05
CA SER A 114 -1.35 5.64 -0.18
C SER A 114 -0.53 5.91 1.10
N LEU A 115 -1.03 5.57 2.30
CA LEU A 115 -0.25 5.57 3.54
C LEU A 115 1.06 4.78 3.37
N GLY A 116 1.00 3.58 2.78
CA GLY A 116 2.18 2.76 2.51
C GLY A 116 3.20 3.46 1.61
N ALA A 117 2.76 4.31 0.68
CA ALA A 117 3.66 5.13 -0.13
C ALA A 117 4.37 6.20 0.70
N MET A 118 3.68 6.84 1.65
CA MET A 118 4.28 7.79 2.60
C MET A 118 5.32 7.09 3.49
N VAL A 119 4.97 5.89 3.98
CA VAL A 119 5.86 5.05 4.79
C VAL A 119 7.09 4.62 3.99
N ALA A 120 6.93 4.22 2.73
CA ALA A 120 8.03 3.81 1.86
C ALA A 120 9.00 4.97 1.56
N ILE A 121 8.51 6.20 1.39
CA ILE A 121 9.35 7.41 1.27
C ILE A 121 10.15 7.63 2.55
N ALA A 122 9.50 7.54 3.73
CA ALA A 122 10.18 7.69 5.02
C ALA A 122 11.24 6.60 5.23
N LEU A 123 10.94 5.35 4.86
CA LEU A 123 11.89 4.23 4.90
C LEU A 123 13.12 4.51 4.03
N ALA A 124 12.92 4.88 2.76
CA ALA A 124 14.01 5.18 1.82
C ALA A 124 14.90 6.34 2.30
N ALA A 125 14.30 7.36 2.92
CA ALA A 125 15.06 8.49 3.45
C ALA A 125 15.88 8.15 4.70
N ARG A 126 15.34 7.29 5.60
CA ARG A 126 15.97 6.91 6.87
C ARG A 126 17.00 5.80 6.71
N TYR A 127 16.76 4.86 5.81
CA TYR A 127 17.53 3.62 5.62
C TYR A 127 18.04 3.50 4.19
N LYS A 128 18.87 4.46 3.78
CA LYS A 128 19.27 4.77 2.39
C LYS A 128 19.77 3.59 1.57
N GLU A 129 20.37 2.58 2.20
CA GLU A 129 20.96 1.43 1.51
C GLU A 129 20.20 0.12 1.77
N LEU A 130 19.07 0.21 2.47
CA LEU A 130 18.32 -0.98 2.84
C LEU A 130 17.46 -1.52 1.69
N ILE A 131 17.07 -0.66 0.76
CA ILE A 131 16.18 -1.00 -0.37
C ILE A 131 16.81 -0.63 -1.70
N GLY A 132 16.66 -1.49 -2.70
CA GLY A 132 17.19 -1.30 -4.06
C GLY A 132 16.26 -0.50 -4.98
N GLY A 133 14.97 -0.43 -4.67
CA GLY A 133 13.96 0.27 -5.45
C GLY A 133 12.78 0.77 -4.61
N LEU A 134 12.13 1.82 -5.10
CA LEU A 134 10.98 2.45 -4.45
C LEU A 134 9.85 2.64 -5.45
N VAL A 135 8.65 2.15 -5.13
CA VAL A 135 7.41 2.47 -5.85
C VAL A 135 6.48 3.26 -4.94
N VAL A 136 6.13 4.46 -5.36
CA VAL A 136 5.20 5.37 -4.68
C VAL A 136 3.88 5.37 -5.47
N MET A 137 2.89 4.62 -5.02
CA MET A 137 1.62 4.47 -5.72
C MET A 137 0.51 5.25 -5.01
N ALA A 138 -0.16 6.16 -5.74
CA ALA A 138 -1.23 7.01 -5.23
C ALA A 138 -0.87 7.65 -3.87
N GLY A 139 0.37 8.16 -3.74
CA GLY A 139 0.90 8.74 -2.52
C GLY A 139 0.85 10.26 -2.50
N THR A 140 1.29 10.83 -1.38
CA THR A 140 1.49 12.27 -1.21
C THR A 140 2.67 12.55 -0.28
N LEU A 141 3.24 13.74 -0.36
CA LEU A 141 4.23 14.22 0.63
C LEU A 141 3.54 14.83 1.85
N LYS A 142 2.40 15.45 1.63
CA LYS A 142 1.67 16.18 2.67
C LYS A 142 0.18 16.15 2.32
N PRO A 143 -0.61 15.37 3.06
CA PRO A 143 -2.07 15.44 2.96
C PRO A 143 -2.57 16.81 3.41
N ASP A 144 -3.56 17.37 2.71
CA ASP A 144 -4.15 18.68 2.99
C ASP A 144 -5.66 18.56 3.21
N PHE A 145 -6.10 17.50 3.88
CA PHE A 145 -7.51 17.28 4.16
C PHE A 145 -8.08 18.34 5.10
N ALA A 146 -9.07 19.07 4.62
CA ALA A 146 -9.87 19.98 5.45
C ALA A 146 -10.69 19.18 6.48
N SER A 147 -11.11 19.81 7.57
CA SER A 147 -11.88 19.14 8.63
C SER A 147 -13.23 18.60 8.17
N ASP A 148 -13.80 19.15 7.12
CA ASP A 148 -15.05 18.72 6.46
C ASP A 148 -14.82 17.77 5.29
N HIS A 149 -13.58 17.40 5.00
CA HIS A 149 -13.28 16.42 3.98
C HIS A 149 -13.97 15.08 4.28
N PRO A 150 -14.61 14.40 3.29
CA PRO A 150 -15.37 13.17 3.51
C PRO A 150 -14.63 12.09 4.29
N LEU A 151 -13.32 11.93 4.07
CA LEU A 151 -12.48 10.99 4.84
C LEU A 151 -12.45 11.37 6.33
N VAL A 152 -12.18 12.65 6.63
CA VAL A 152 -12.06 13.10 8.03
C VAL A 152 -13.41 13.00 8.73
N ALA A 153 -14.46 13.53 8.12
CA ALA A 153 -15.82 13.50 8.67
C ALA A 153 -16.33 12.07 8.85
N GLY A 154 -16.12 11.20 7.85
CA GLY A 154 -16.54 9.81 7.90
C GLY A 154 -15.84 9.04 9.04
N VAL A 155 -14.50 9.11 9.15
CA VAL A 155 -13.75 8.46 10.22
C VAL A 155 -14.16 8.98 11.60
N GLN A 156 -14.45 10.28 11.76
CA GLN A 156 -14.95 10.82 13.03
C GLN A 156 -16.35 10.32 13.39
N ALA A 157 -17.16 10.00 12.38
CA ALA A 157 -18.51 9.47 12.57
C ALA A 157 -18.55 7.98 12.97
N LEU A 158 -17.52 7.18 12.61
CA LEU A 158 -17.47 5.75 12.93
C LEU A 158 -17.63 5.46 14.42
N ARG A 159 -18.34 4.38 14.75
CA ARG A 159 -18.57 3.88 16.12
C ARG A 159 -18.31 2.38 16.18
N ASP A 160 -17.75 1.94 17.29
CA ASP A 160 -17.51 0.51 17.53
C ASP A 160 -18.79 -0.21 18.00
N PRO A 161 -19.02 -1.46 17.55
CA PRO A 161 -18.28 -2.14 16.48
C PRO A 161 -18.59 -1.54 15.11
N ILE A 162 -17.55 -1.34 14.28
CA ILE A 162 -17.75 -0.84 12.91
C ILE A 162 -18.41 -1.97 12.11
N SER A 163 -19.52 -1.66 11.41
CA SER A 163 -20.15 -2.61 10.50
C SER A 163 -19.37 -2.69 9.18
N PRO A 164 -19.07 -3.89 8.64
CA PRO A 164 -18.49 -4.00 7.31
C PRO A 164 -19.42 -3.51 6.18
N THR A 165 -20.70 -3.25 6.52
CA THR A 165 -21.70 -2.67 5.62
C THR A 165 -22.00 -1.21 5.96
N ASP A 166 -21.11 -0.52 6.70
CA ASP A 166 -21.26 0.90 6.98
C ASP A 166 -21.27 1.70 5.66
N PRO A 167 -22.21 2.66 5.46
CA PRO A 167 -22.28 3.44 4.23
C PRO A 167 -21.00 4.22 3.90
N PHE A 168 -20.13 4.44 4.86
CA PHE A 168 -18.81 5.02 4.63
C PHE A 168 -18.00 4.22 3.60
N TYR A 169 -18.12 2.90 3.56
CA TYR A 169 -17.39 2.04 2.62
C TYR A 169 -17.84 2.23 1.16
N ASP A 170 -19.07 2.65 0.90
CA ASP A 170 -19.55 2.94 -0.45
C ASP A 170 -18.72 4.06 -1.09
N TRP A 171 -18.30 5.02 -0.28
CA TRP A 171 -17.42 6.10 -0.71
C TRP A 171 -15.93 5.71 -0.59
N TRP A 172 -15.53 5.08 0.52
CA TRP A 172 -14.12 4.79 0.81
C TRP A 172 -13.53 3.75 -0.14
N HIS A 173 -14.30 2.73 -0.50
CA HIS A 173 -13.91 1.70 -1.46
C HIS A 173 -14.42 1.97 -2.88
N ALA A 174 -14.86 3.22 -3.17
CA ALA A 174 -15.28 3.60 -4.51
C ALA A 174 -14.13 3.36 -5.50
N CYS A 175 -14.40 2.59 -6.55
CA CYS A 175 -13.44 2.22 -7.57
C CYS A 175 -14.14 2.01 -8.92
N ARG A 176 -13.35 1.82 -9.96
CA ARG A 176 -13.90 1.54 -11.31
C ARG A 176 -14.70 0.24 -11.34
N PRO A 177 -15.69 0.14 -12.24
CA PRO A 177 -16.35 -1.13 -12.54
C PRO A 177 -15.31 -2.21 -12.95
N GLY A 178 -15.51 -3.44 -12.45
CA GLY A 178 -14.65 -4.58 -12.74
C GLY A 178 -13.83 -5.04 -11.54
N VAL A 179 -13.68 -4.23 -10.49
CA VAL A 179 -13.15 -4.70 -9.21
C VAL A 179 -14.20 -5.59 -8.54
N PRO A 180 -13.86 -6.82 -8.14
CA PRO A 180 -14.85 -7.77 -7.69
C PRO A 180 -15.42 -7.48 -6.32
N GLN A 181 -16.72 -7.65 -6.19
CA GLN A 181 -17.46 -7.36 -4.96
C GLN A 181 -16.98 -8.22 -3.76
N ALA A 182 -16.62 -9.48 -3.99
CA ALA A 182 -16.09 -10.35 -2.94
C ALA A 182 -14.75 -9.81 -2.36
N PHE A 183 -13.90 -9.25 -3.22
CA PHE A 183 -12.67 -8.59 -2.79
C PHE A 183 -12.97 -7.34 -1.94
N LEU A 184 -13.86 -6.46 -2.40
CA LEU A 184 -14.26 -5.26 -1.65
C LEU A 184 -14.91 -5.59 -0.32
N ALA A 185 -15.76 -6.63 -0.27
CA ALA A 185 -16.34 -7.13 0.97
C ALA A 185 -15.26 -7.65 1.94
N GLY A 186 -14.24 -8.36 1.42
CA GLY A 186 -13.09 -8.80 2.21
C GLY A 186 -12.32 -7.64 2.83
N LEU A 187 -12.07 -6.56 2.06
CA LEU A 187 -11.43 -5.35 2.57
C LEU A 187 -12.29 -4.65 3.63
N ALA A 188 -13.60 -4.54 3.41
CA ALA A 188 -14.50 -3.95 4.40
C ALA A 188 -14.53 -4.74 5.71
N ASN A 189 -14.50 -6.08 5.63
CA ASN A 189 -14.39 -6.95 6.81
C ASN A 189 -13.07 -6.72 7.56
N ASP A 190 -11.94 -6.71 6.84
CA ASP A 190 -10.63 -6.48 7.43
C ASP A 190 -10.56 -5.09 8.11
N ALA A 191 -11.04 -4.06 7.43
CA ALA A 191 -11.07 -2.69 7.92
C ALA A 191 -11.98 -2.51 9.15
N SER A 192 -13.18 -3.11 9.12
CA SER A 192 -14.15 -3.03 10.23
C SER A 192 -13.70 -3.74 11.50
N ALA A 193 -12.77 -4.68 11.39
CA ALA A 193 -12.16 -5.34 12.56
C ALA A 193 -11.23 -4.39 13.35
N MET A 194 -10.78 -3.29 12.75
CA MET A 194 -9.96 -2.29 13.42
C MET A 194 -10.85 -1.30 14.21
N PRO A 195 -10.63 -1.10 15.52
CA PRO A 195 -11.43 -0.16 16.33
C PRO A 195 -11.42 1.28 15.77
N ALA A 196 -12.57 1.97 15.86
CA ALA A 196 -12.72 3.35 15.40
C ALA A 196 -11.70 4.33 16.02
N ALA A 197 -11.30 4.10 17.25
CA ALA A 197 -10.26 4.90 17.90
C ALA A 197 -8.91 4.77 17.20
N ARG A 198 -8.59 3.58 16.67
CA ARG A 198 -7.34 3.34 15.91
C ARG A 198 -7.40 4.00 14.53
N TRP A 199 -8.53 3.94 13.86
CA TRP A 199 -8.75 4.68 12.62
C TRP A 199 -8.43 6.17 12.82
N ARG A 200 -9.00 6.78 13.88
CA ARG A 200 -8.75 8.19 14.20
C ARG A 200 -7.29 8.49 14.49
N ALA A 201 -6.64 7.65 15.30
CA ALA A 201 -5.24 7.85 15.66
C ALA A 201 -4.30 7.80 14.44
N ILE A 202 -4.52 6.83 13.54
CA ILE A 202 -3.71 6.71 12.30
C ILE A 202 -3.99 7.88 11.36
N LEU A 203 -5.27 8.25 11.15
CA LEU A 203 -5.63 9.38 10.31
C LEU A 203 -5.02 10.70 10.82
N GLU A 204 -4.98 10.90 12.13
CA GLU A 204 -4.37 12.07 12.74
C GLU A 204 -2.86 12.17 12.40
N GLU A 205 -2.14 11.06 12.46
CA GLU A 205 -0.73 11.02 12.07
C GLU A 205 -0.54 11.21 10.55
N ILE A 206 -1.43 10.66 9.72
CA ILE A 206 -1.43 10.92 8.27
C ILE A 206 -1.59 12.43 8.02
N CYS A 207 -2.59 13.08 8.63
CA CYS A 207 -2.87 14.51 8.44
C CYS A 207 -1.74 15.43 8.93
N ARG A 208 -0.95 14.99 9.93
CA ARG A 208 0.22 15.75 10.46
C ARG A 208 1.48 15.60 9.62
N ALA A 209 1.54 14.59 8.77
CA ALA A 209 2.76 14.26 8.07
C ALA A 209 3.16 15.33 7.04
N ASP A 210 4.44 15.67 7.04
CA ASP A 210 5.11 16.42 5.98
C ASP A 210 6.42 15.72 5.61
N LEU A 211 6.43 15.05 4.50
CA LEU A 211 7.55 14.25 4.00
C LEU A 211 8.41 14.99 2.98
N THR A 212 8.17 16.28 2.76
CA THR A 212 8.87 17.08 1.74
C THR A 212 10.38 16.99 1.90
N SER A 213 10.88 17.23 3.10
CA SER A 213 12.32 17.18 3.40
C SER A 213 12.87 15.75 3.28
N ALA A 214 12.11 14.74 3.73
CA ALA A 214 12.51 13.33 3.60
C ALA A 214 12.64 12.90 2.14
N ALA A 215 11.66 13.24 1.30
CA ALA A 215 11.65 12.92 -0.12
C ALA A 215 12.85 13.53 -0.88
N GLN A 216 13.24 14.76 -0.55
CA GLN A 216 14.42 15.40 -1.13
C GLN A 216 15.73 14.66 -0.81
N GLY A 217 15.75 13.89 0.27
CA GLY A 217 16.87 13.04 0.68
C GLY A 217 16.94 11.67 0.01
N VAL A 218 15.88 11.21 -0.65
CA VAL A 218 15.81 9.91 -1.32
C VAL A 218 16.71 9.90 -2.56
N ARG A 219 17.48 8.82 -2.71
CA ARG A 219 18.35 8.58 -3.88
C ARG A 219 18.08 7.21 -4.52
N THR A 220 17.27 6.39 -3.88
CA THR A 220 16.83 5.09 -4.39
C THR A 220 16.10 5.27 -5.72
N PRO A 221 16.38 4.45 -6.76
CA PRO A 221 15.61 4.43 -8.00
C PRO A 221 14.10 4.39 -7.70
N THR A 222 13.36 5.35 -8.23
CA THR A 222 11.97 5.56 -7.82
C THR A 222 11.03 5.59 -9.01
N LEU A 223 9.94 4.81 -8.90
CA LEU A 223 8.78 4.85 -9.77
C LEU A 223 7.59 5.45 -9.01
N ILE A 224 6.93 6.45 -9.59
CA ILE A 224 5.67 7.00 -9.10
C ILE A 224 4.55 6.48 -10.01
N ILE A 225 3.50 5.90 -9.43
CA ILE A 225 2.29 5.46 -10.14
C ILE A 225 1.11 6.27 -9.63
N ALA A 226 0.56 7.13 -10.49
CA ALA A 226 -0.59 7.98 -10.19
C ALA A 226 -1.87 7.42 -10.80
N GLY A 227 -2.99 7.49 -10.09
CA GLY A 227 -4.32 7.37 -10.70
C GLY A 227 -4.69 8.67 -11.39
N GLY A 228 -5.12 8.62 -12.65
CA GLY A 228 -5.52 9.81 -13.40
C GLY A 228 -6.79 10.46 -12.88
N CYS A 229 -7.63 9.68 -12.17
CA CYS A 229 -8.89 10.10 -11.55
C CYS A 229 -8.86 10.01 -10.01
N ASP A 230 -7.66 10.05 -9.40
CA ASP A 230 -7.52 9.94 -7.94
C ASP A 230 -8.20 11.14 -7.23
N PRO A 231 -9.26 10.89 -6.42
CA PRO A 231 -9.99 11.96 -5.75
C PRO A 231 -9.29 12.48 -4.48
N LEU A 232 -8.26 11.75 -3.97
CA LEU A 232 -7.54 12.11 -2.75
C LEU A 232 -6.24 12.85 -3.07
N PHE A 233 -5.43 12.27 -3.94
CA PHE A 233 -4.09 12.78 -4.26
C PHE A 233 -3.94 13.01 -5.76
N GLY A 234 -4.69 13.99 -6.27
CA GLY A 234 -4.70 14.36 -7.67
C GLY A 234 -3.38 14.97 -8.17
N GLU A 235 -3.43 15.63 -9.31
CA GLU A 235 -2.25 16.08 -10.06
C GLU A 235 -1.26 16.91 -9.24
N ALA A 236 -1.74 17.82 -8.39
CA ALA A 236 -0.88 18.68 -7.58
C ALA A 236 0.03 17.88 -6.65
N HIS A 237 -0.51 16.83 -5.99
CA HIS A 237 0.25 15.91 -5.13
C HIS A 237 1.26 15.11 -5.93
N GLN A 238 0.87 14.60 -7.10
CA GLN A 238 1.75 13.80 -7.96
C GLN A 238 2.91 14.64 -8.52
N GLN A 239 2.66 15.88 -8.89
CA GLN A 239 3.68 16.82 -9.31
C GLN A 239 4.64 17.20 -8.16
N ALA A 240 4.14 17.36 -6.94
CA ALA A 240 4.96 17.59 -5.77
C ALA A 240 5.90 16.41 -5.48
N LEU A 241 5.39 15.18 -5.54
CA LEU A 241 6.20 13.96 -5.44
C LEU A 241 7.30 13.94 -6.48
N TRP A 242 6.95 14.13 -7.76
CA TRP A 242 7.90 14.07 -8.87
C TRP A 242 9.01 15.13 -8.77
N ARG A 243 8.68 16.32 -8.28
CA ARG A 243 9.68 17.39 -8.07
C ARG A 243 10.63 17.11 -6.92
N CYS A 244 10.15 16.43 -5.87
CA CYS A 244 10.94 16.18 -4.67
C CYS A 244 11.75 14.89 -4.75
N LEU A 245 11.29 13.87 -5.47
CA LEU A 245 11.96 12.58 -5.63
C LEU A 245 12.86 12.65 -6.88
N ALA A 246 14.12 13.02 -6.66
CA ALA A 246 15.07 13.28 -7.75
C ALA A 246 15.27 12.05 -8.64
N GLY A 247 15.06 12.21 -9.96
CA GLY A 247 15.20 11.15 -10.94
C GLY A 247 14.02 10.15 -10.98
N ALA A 248 12.96 10.42 -10.23
CA ALA A 248 11.77 9.56 -10.25
C ALA A 248 11.09 9.58 -11.63
N ARG A 249 10.66 8.40 -12.06
CA ARG A 249 9.82 8.22 -13.24
C ARG A 249 8.35 8.27 -12.80
N LEU A 250 7.54 9.11 -13.46
CA LEU A 250 6.11 9.23 -13.19
C LEU A 250 5.31 8.54 -14.30
N LEU A 251 4.46 7.60 -13.93
CA LEU A 251 3.48 6.95 -14.80
C LEU A 251 2.06 7.24 -14.30
N ARG A 252 1.14 7.43 -15.25
CA ARG A 252 -0.28 7.62 -14.96
C ARG A 252 -1.09 6.43 -15.44
N ALA A 253 -1.92 5.90 -14.55
CA ALA A 253 -3.02 5.01 -14.86
C ALA A 253 -4.26 5.87 -15.14
N GLU A 254 -4.38 6.40 -16.37
CA GLU A 254 -5.29 7.50 -16.72
C GLU A 254 -6.74 7.31 -16.28
N ALA A 255 -7.22 6.08 -16.35
CA ALA A 255 -8.60 5.77 -16.01
C ALA A 255 -8.76 5.23 -14.56
N CYS A 256 -7.71 5.14 -13.76
CA CYS A 256 -7.78 4.64 -12.40
C CYS A 256 -7.99 5.77 -11.39
N GLY A 257 -8.68 5.45 -10.30
CA GLY A 257 -8.82 6.29 -9.12
C GLY A 257 -7.64 6.14 -8.17
N HIS A 258 -7.96 6.12 -6.86
CA HIS A 258 -6.95 6.03 -5.79
C HIS A 258 -6.30 4.65 -5.68
N ASN A 259 -6.91 3.61 -6.26
CA ASN A 259 -6.49 2.22 -6.10
C ASN A 259 -6.05 1.56 -7.43
N PRO A 260 -4.98 2.04 -8.12
CA PRO A 260 -4.58 1.47 -9.41
C PRO A 260 -4.30 -0.04 -9.37
N HIS A 261 -3.81 -0.56 -8.26
CA HIS A 261 -3.50 -1.98 -8.06
C HIS A 261 -4.75 -2.89 -7.93
N TRP A 262 -5.94 -2.29 -7.68
CA TRP A 262 -7.22 -2.99 -7.75
C TRP A 262 -7.85 -2.84 -9.13
N GLU A 263 -7.75 -1.64 -9.68
CA GLU A 263 -8.49 -1.22 -10.87
C GLU A 263 -7.82 -1.60 -12.18
N ASN A 264 -6.49 -1.71 -12.17
CA ASN A 264 -5.69 -2.14 -13.32
C ASN A 264 -4.39 -2.83 -12.86
N PRO A 265 -4.49 -3.98 -12.17
CA PRO A 265 -3.33 -4.68 -11.62
C PRO A 265 -2.29 -5.06 -12.68
N ALA A 266 -2.73 -5.41 -13.89
CA ALA A 266 -1.83 -5.75 -15.00
C ALA A 266 -0.95 -4.56 -15.43
N PHE A 267 -1.50 -3.33 -15.44
CA PHE A 267 -0.73 -2.12 -15.71
C PHE A 267 0.31 -1.88 -14.62
N VAL A 268 -0.11 -1.98 -13.35
CA VAL A 268 0.77 -1.74 -12.20
C VAL A 268 1.91 -2.75 -12.18
N ALA A 269 1.61 -4.05 -12.37
CA ALA A 269 2.63 -5.10 -12.43
C ALA A 269 3.64 -4.85 -13.54
N ARG A 270 3.18 -4.58 -14.76
CA ARG A 270 4.08 -4.27 -15.90
C ARG A 270 4.96 -3.07 -15.61
N ALA A 271 4.41 -1.99 -15.03
CA ALA A 271 5.16 -0.79 -14.68
C ALA A 271 6.27 -1.07 -13.65
N ILE A 272 6.01 -1.92 -12.66
CA ILE A 272 6.99 -2.34 -11.65
C ILE A 272 8.09 -3.18 -12.32
N ILE A 273 7.71 -4.18 -13.10
CA ILE A 273 8.64 -5.07 -13.80
C ILE A 273 9.57 -4.25 -14.71
N GLU A 274 9.02 -3.40 -15.58
CA GLU A 274 9.81 -2.56 -16.50
C GLU A 274 10.72 -1.55 -15.79
N ALA A 275 10.42 -1.18 -14.55
CA ALA A 275 11.23 -0.23 -13.80
C ALA A 275 12.42 -0.88 -13.08
N PHE A 276 12.32 -2.15 -12.70
CA PHE A 276 13.28 -2.82 -11.79
C PHE A 276 13.80 -4.17 -12.32
N GLU A 277 13.43 -4.58 -13.52
CA GLU A 277 14.00 -5.71 -14.23
C GLU A 277 14.88 -5.17 -15.39
N ALA A 278 16.07 -4.69 -15.07
CA ALA A 278 17.07 -4.34 -16.07
C ALA A 278 18.31 -5.21 -15.91
#